data_9f4528cd587965041fdcbc8ef6dfd8c6
#
_entry.id   9f4528cd587965041fdcbc8ef6dfd8c6
#
_cell.length_a   1.000
_cell.length_b   1.000
_cell.length_c   1.000
_cell.angle_alpha   90.00
_cell.angle_beta   90.00
_cell.angle_gamma   90.00
#
_symmetry.space_group_name_H-M   'P 1'
#
loop_
_entity.id
_entity.type
_entity.pdbx_description
1 polymer ?
#
loop_
_entity_poly.entity_id
_entity_poly.type
_entity_poly.pdbx_seq_one_letter_code
_entity_poly.pdbx_strand_id
1 'polypeptide(L)' 'MHTGDFKVDYTPIEGGIIDLARFGELGNRGVLALMSESTNAERPGYTKSERSVGESFKNLFNSAEGKRIIIATF' A
#
# COMPACT_ATOMS: atom_id res chain seq x y z
N MET A 1 5.36 18.81 -7.17
CA MET A 1 4.63 17.53 -7.29
C MET A 1 4.15 17.10 -5.91
N HIS A 2 2.92 16.63 -5.81
CA HIS A 2 2.35 16.07 -4.59
C HIS A 2 1.90 14.64 -4.89
N THR A 3 2.39 13.66 -4.12
CA THR A 3 2.10 12.24 -4.40
C THR A 3 0.75 11.77 -3.86
N GLY A 4 0.21 12.44 -2.85
CA GLY A 4 -0.82 11.84 -2.00
C GLY A 4 -0.26 10.61 -1.28
N ASP A 5 -1.13 9.84 -0.64
CA ASP A 5 -0.76 8.55 -0.06
C ASP A 5 -0.58 7.51 -1.16
N PHE A 6 0.43 6.66 -1.03
CA PHE A 6 0.68 5.62 -2.03
C PHE A 6 1.31 4.38 -1.44
N LYS A 7 1.22 3.29 -2.17
CA LYS A 7 1.94 2.06 -1.91
C LYS A 7 2.50 1.51 -3.23
N VAL A 8 3.77 1.17 -3.23
CA VAL A 8 4.38 0.46 -4.35
C VAL A 8 4.06 -1.02 -4.19
N ASP A 9 3.00 -1.45 -4.86
CA ASP A 9 2.49 -2.82 -4.80
C ASP A 9 2.13 -3.28 -6.21
N TYR A 10 2.74 -4.36 -6.68
CA TYR A 10 2.49 -4.91 -8.01
C TYR A 10 1.30 -5.88 -8.05
N THR A 11 0.72 -6.20 -6.90
CA THR A 11 -0.47 -7.05 -6.79
C THR A 11 -1.54 -6.41 -5.91
N PRO A 12 -1.99 -5.18 -6.25
CA PRO A 12 -3.04 -4.50 -5.50
C PRO A 12 -4.37 -5.25 -5.66
N ILE A 13 -5.26 -5.10 -4.67
CA ILE A 13 -6.60 -5.69 -4.72
C ILE A 13 -7.53 -4.84 -5.57
N GLU A 14 -7.42 -3.53 -5.45
CA GLU A 14 -8.25 -2.56 -6.16
C GLU A 14 -7.36 -1.53 -6.86
N GLY A 15 -7.86 -1.00 -7.96
CA GLY A 15 -7.11 -0.07 -8.79
C GLY A 15 -6.01 -0.73 -9.61
N GLY A 16 -5.25 0.07 -10.29
CA GLY A 16 -4.10 -0.36 -11.08
C GLY A 16 -2.80 -0.35 -10.28
N ILE A 17 -1.75 -0.90 -10.90
CA ILE A 17 -0.38 -0.76 -10.40
C ILE A 17 0.03 0.72 -10.47
N ILE A 18 0.75 1.20 -9.45
CA ILE A 18 1.26 2.57 -9.43
C ILE A 18 2.08 2.87 -10.70
N ASP A 19 1.84 4.02 -11.31
CA ASP A 19 2.52 4.44 -12.54
C ASP A 19 3.89 5.05 -12.23
N LEU A 20 4.87 4.21 -11.94
CA LEU A 20 6.25 4.64 -11.69
C LEU A 20 6.90 5.26 -12.92
N ALA A 21 6.48 4.86 -14.12
CA ALA A 21 6.99 5.45 -15.37
C ALA A 21 6.63 6.94 -15.47
N ARG A 22 5.44 7.33 -15.03
CA ARG A 22 5.02 8.72 -14.98
C ARG A 22 5.86 9.53 -13.99
N PHE A 23 6.21 8.96 -12.84
CA PHE A 23 7.12 9.60 -11.89
C PHE A 23 8.49 9.86 -12.52
N GLY A 24 9.04 8.87 -13.24
CA GLY A 24 10.29 9.02 -13.96
C GLY A 24 10.24 10.11 -15.02
N GLU A 25 9.17 10.17 -15.81
CA GLU A 25 8.94 11.20 -16.82
C GLU A 25 8.91 12.61 -16.19
N LEU A 26 8.16 12.78 -15.10
CA LEU A 26 8.10 14.05 -14.39
C LEU A 26 9.47 14.45 -13.83
N GLY A 27 10.23 13.50 -13.30
CA GLY A 27 11.59 13.71 -12.83
C GLY A 27 12.51 14.22 -13.94
N ASN A 28 12.42 13.64 -15.13
CA ASN A 28 13.20 14.06 -16.30
C ASN A 28 12.85 15.48 -16.78
N ARG A 29 11.61 15.91 -16.57
CA ARG A 29 11.17 17.28 -16.89
C ARG A 29 11.64 18.31 -15.86
N GLY A 30 12.10 17.87 -14.72
CA GLY A 30 12.49 18.69 -13.58
C GLY A 30 11.33 18.94 -12.62
N VAL A 31 11.59 18.74 -11.34
CA VAL A 31 10.62 18.93 -10.26
C VAL A 31 11.19 19.95 -9.28
N LEU A 32 10.52 21.10 -9.15
CA LEU A 32 10.95 22.16 -8.23
C LEU A 32 10.77 21.76 -6.76
N ALA A 33 9.66 21.10 -6.45
CA ALA A 33 9.36 20.64 -5.09
C ALA A 33 8.60 19.32 -5.15
N LEU A 34 8.96 18.40 -4.26
CA LEU A 34 8.29 17.12 -4.06
C LEU A 34 7.71 17.08 -2.66
N MET A 35 6.39 16.94 -2.57
CA MET A 35 5.68 16.66 -1.32
C MET A 35 5.18 15.22 -1.37
N SER A 36 5.73 14.39 -0.50
CA SER A 36 5.43 12.96 -0.44
C SER A 36 4.94 12.58 0.94
N GLU A 37 4.13 11.53 1.00
CA GLU A 37 3.79 10.92 2.27
C GLU A 37 5.04 10.31 2.92
N SER A 38 5.02 10.14 4.24
CA SER A 38 6.15 9.63 5.01
C SER A 38 5.72 8.77 6.20
N THR A 39 4.53 8.20 6.13
CA THR A 39 3.87 7.49 7.23
C THR A 39 4.76 6.44 7.89
N ASN A 40 5.48 5.67 7.11
CA ASN A 40 6.38 4.62 7.60
C ASN A 40 7.86 4.89 7.31
N ALA A 41 8.24 6.14 7.08
CA ALA A 41 9.60 6.48 6.64
C ALA A 41 10.70 6.02 7.61
N GLU A 42 10.41 6.00 8.91
CA GLU A 42 11.35 5.58 9.96
C GLU A 42 11.25 4.08 10.32
N ARG A 43 10.30 3.34 9.76
CA ARG A 43 10.15 1.91 10.04
C ARG A 43 11.00 1.09 9.08
N PRO A 44 11.98 0.33 9.60
CA PRO A 44 12.78 -0.55 8.76
C PRO A 44 11.94 -1.72 8.22
N GLY A 45 12.33 -2.24 7.04
CA GLY A 45 11.72 -3.41 6.42
C GLY A 45 10.73 -3.07 5.32
N TYR A 46 9.98 -4.06 4.89
CA TYR A 46 9.03 -3.98 3.80
C TYR A 46 7.66 -4.46 4.25
N THR A 47 6.60 -3.88 3.69
CA THR A 47 5.25 -4.40 3.85
C THR A 47 4.94 -5.43 2.76
N LYS A 48 4.12 -6.41 3.11
CA LYS A 48 3.63 -7.39 2.13
C LYS A 48 2.63 -6.74 1.17
N SER A 49 2.42 -7.37 0.02
CA SER A 49 1.36 -6.98 -0.92
C SER A 49 -0.03 -7.04 -0.27
N GLU A 50 -0.93 -6.17 -0.71
CA GLU A 50 -2.35 -6.20 -0.32
C GLU A 50 -3.00 -7.57 -0.58
N ARG A 51 -2.62 -8.26 -1.64
CA ARG A 51 -3.13 -9.60 -1.96
C ARG A 51 -2.87 -10.60 -0.85
N SER A 52 -1.76 -10.52 -0.15
CA SER A 52 -1.41 -11.40 0.96
C SER A 52 -2.32 -11.21 2.18
N VAL A 53 -2.95 -10.06 2.32
CA VAL A 53 -3.91 -9.76 3.40
C VAL A 53 -5.14 -10.63 3.28
N GLY A 54 -5.62 -10.88 2.06
CA GLY A 54 -6.77 -11.76 1.81
C GLY A 54 -6.55 -13.17 2.32
N GLU A 55 -5.36 -13.73 2.11
CA GLU A 55 -5.01 -15.06 2.64
C GLU A 55 -4.97 -15.08 4.18
N SER A 56 -4.41 -14.02 4.77
CA SER A 56 -4.39 -13.87 6.22
C SER A 56 -5.80 -13.81 6.80
N PHE A 57 -6.69 -13.05 6.19
CA PHE A 57 -8.10 -13.00 6.57
C PHE A 57 -8.76 -14.38 6.48
N LYS A 58 -8.55 -15.08 5.37
CA LYS A 58 -9.10 -16.42 5.18
C LYS A 58 -8.69 -17.36 6.31
N ASN A 59 -7.42 -17.36 6.68
CA ASN A 59 -6.90 -18.19 7.76
C ASN A 59 -7.50 -17.76 9.13
N LEU A 60 -7.59 -16.47 9.39
CA LEU A 60 -8.17 -15.94 10.63
C LEU A 60 -9.66 -16.29 10.74
N PHE A 61 -10.43 -16.15 9.68
CA PHE A 61 -11.85 -16.51 9.67
C PHE A 61 -12.04 -18.02 9.91
N ASN A 62 -11.22 -18.86 9.27
CA ASN A 62 -11.29 -20.31 9.47
C ASN A 62 -10.97 -20.72 10.92
N SER A 63 -10.00 -20.07 11.56
CA SER A 63 -9.62 -20.38 12.94
C SER A 63 -10.54 -19.76 14.00
N ALA A 64 -11.38 -18.80 13.62
CA ALA A 64 -12.28 -18.08 14.51
C ALA A 64 -13.72 -18.61 14.46
N GLU A 65 -13.94 -19.85 14.00
CA GLU A 65 -15.27 -20.45 13.94
C GLU A 65 -15.95 -20.43 15.33
N GLY A 66 -17.20 -19.95 15.36
CA GLY A 66 -17.96 -19.77 16.59
C GLY A 66 -17.55 -18.55 17.44
N LYS A 67 -16.61 -17.74 16.98
CA LYS A 67 -16.14 -16.51 17.65
C LYS A 67 -16.62 -15.27 16.93
N ARG A 68 -16.67 -14.15 17.68
CA ARG A 68 -16.90 -12.84 17.09
C ARG A 68 -15.60 -12.29 16.53
N ILE A 69 -15.64 -11.78 15.31
CA ILE A 69 -14.51 -11.12 14.66
C ILE A 69 -14.79 -9.61 14.63
N ILE A 70 -13.84 -8.82 15.08
CA ILE A 70 -13.90 -7.36 15.04
C ILE A 70 -12.75 -6.88 14.15
N ILE A 71 -13.07 -6.11 13.12
CA ILE A 71 -12.10 -5.48 12.23
C ILE A 71 -12.13 -3.99 12.50
N ALA A 72 -10.98 -3.41 12.84
CA ALA A 72 -10.83 -1.97 13.03
C ALA A 72 -9.79 -1.43 12.05
N THR A 73 -10.13 -0.32 11.41
CA THR A 73 -9.26 0.38 10.48
C THR A 73 -9.49 1.89 10.57
N PHE A 74 -8.57 2.67 10.05
CA PHE A 74 -8.68 4.13 9.96
C PHE A 74 -8.23 4.62 8.58
#